data_204250da01f834ffaf3467c070fdabf5
#
_entry.id   204250da01f834ffaf3467c070fdabf5
#
_cell.length_a   1.000
_cell.length_b   1.000
_cell.length_c   1.000
_cell.angle_alpha   90.00
_cell.angle_beta   90.00
_cell.angle_gamma   90.00
#
_symmetry.space_group_name_H-M   'P 1'
#
loop_
_entity.id
_entity.type
_entity.pdbx_description
1 polymer ?
#
loop_
_entity_poly.entity_id
_entity_poly.type
_entity_poly.pdbx_seq_one_letter_code
_entity_poly.pdbx_strand_id
1 'polypeptide(L)'
;MATTTYLKAAAGLDQDPAIVRDTVHHSEGPGPDVMDAASLTGDEVVNAAGDDLGKIEAIMLDVSSGHIAYAVLSFGGFLGMGGKLFAIPWSALVLDARHKRFVLDVSKEQLESAPGFDKDHWPSMADRAWATELHDYYEVAPYWGDDPLSASSG
;
A
#
# COMPACT_ATOMS: atom_id res chain seq x y z
N MET A 1 28.54 -11.88 -2.71
CA MET A 1 27.84 -13.03 -3.28
C MET A 1 26.43 -13.14 -2.78
N ALA A 2 26.25 -13.14 -1.49
CA ALA A 2 24.91 -13.17 -0.94
C ALA A 2 24.04 -12.02 -1.48
N THR A 3 24.66 -10.87 -1.69
CA THR A 3 23.96 -9.71 -2.23
C THR A 3 23.39 -9.99 -3.61
N THR A 4 24.21 -10.62 -4.46
CA THR A 4 23.76 -10.91 -5.81
C THR A 4 22.62 -11.92 -5.81
N THR A 5 22.72 -12.94 -5.00
CA THR A 5 21.65 -13.93 -4.89
C THR A 5 20.39 -13.29 -4.38
N TYR A 6 20.54 -12.42 -3.42
CA TYR A 6 19.42 -11.75 -2.84
C TYR A 6 18.70 -10.85 -3.88
N LEU A 7 19.47 -10.11 -4.64
CA LEU A 7 18.88 -9.27 -5.68
C LEU A 7 18.17 -10.11 -6.72
N LYS A 8 18.70 -11.27 -7.01
CA LYS A 8 18.06 -12.15 -7.96
C LYS A 8 16.74 -12.67 -7.42
N ALA A 9 16.72 -13.00 -6.15
CA ALA A 9 15.46 -13.39 -5.53
C ALA A 9 14.47 -12.24 -5.54
N ALA A 10 14.96 -11.04 -5.31
CA ALA A 10 14.11 -9.87 -5.39
C ALA A 10 13.57 -9.66 -6.80
N ALA A 11 14.39 -9.95 -7.80
CA ALA A 11 13.93 -9.87 -9.18
C ALA A 11 12.86 -10.91 -9.45
N GLY A 12 12.96 -12.06 -8.82
CA GLY A 12 11.93 -13.06 -8.92
C GLY A 12 10.64 -12.66 -8.22
N LEU A 13 10.76 -11.69 -7.35
CA LEU A 13 9.61 -11.17 -6.62
C LEU A 13 9.16 -9.83 -7.16
N ASP A 14 9.52 -9.51 -8.38
CA ASP A 14 9.17 -8.22 -8.92
C ASP A 14 7.71 -8.09 -9.24
N GLN A 15 6.92 -9.13 -9.07
CA GLN A 15 5.50 -8.93 -9.04
C GLN A 15 5.09 -8.12 -7.82
N ASP A 16 5.97 -7.90 -6.89
CA ASP A 16 5.71 -7.02 -5.77
C ASP A 16 6.69 -5.86 -5.81
N PRO A 17 6.38 -4.82 -6.57
CA PRO A 17 7.29 -3.69 -6.72
C PRO A 17 7.21 -2.69 -5.59
N ALA A 18 6.55 -3.03 -4.52
CA ALA A 18 6.19 -2.06 -3.50
C ALA A 18 7.35 -1.61 -2.62
N ILE A 19 8.50 -2.25 -2.70
CA ILE A 19 9.60 -1.92 -1.81
C ILE A 19 10.80 -1.42 -2.58
N VAL A 20 11.20 -0.19 -2.31
CA VAL A 20 12.46 0.34 -2.79
C VAL A 20 13.52 -0.01 -1.75
N ARG A 21 14.41 -0.88 -2.11
CA ARG A 21 15.41 -1.39 -1.17
C ARG A 21 16.65 -0.53 -1.17
N ASP A 22 17.20 -0.42 0.00
CA ASP A 22 18.50 0.18 0.15
C ASP A 22 19.53 -0.93 -0.06
N THR A 23 20.12 -0.96 -1.23
CA THR A 23 21.05 -2.03 -1.59
C THR A 23 22.36 -1.97 -0.81
N VAL A 24 22.58 -0.91 -0.10
CA VAL A 24 23.80 -0.77 0.68
C VAL A 24 23.64 -1.41 2.05
N HIS A 25 22.44 -1.63 2.43
CA HIS A 25 22.14 -1.94 3.81
C HIS A 25 22.28 -3.43 4.14
N HIS A 26 22.99 -3.72 5.19
CA HIS A 26 23.08 -5.06 5.72
C HIS A 26 22.50 -5.03 7.12
N SER A 27 21.24 -5.19 7.20
CA SER A 27 20.60 -5.13 8.49
C SER A 27 20.73 -6.46 9.21
N GLU A 28 20.88 -6.37 10.50
CA GLU A 28 20.81 -7.53 11.35
C GLU A 28 19.40 -7.62 11.84
N GLY A 29 18.53 -8.09 11.41
CA GLY A 29 17.16 -8.13 11.82
C GLY A 29 16.31 -8.60 10.66
N PRO A 30 15.02 -8.40 10.74
CA PRO A 30 14.15 -8.85 9.66
C PRO A 30 14.47 -8.18 8.33
N GLY A 31 15.07 -6.99 8.37
CA GLY A 31 15.43 -6.29 7.17
C GLY A 31 14.24 -5.64 6.49
N PRO A 32 14.48 -5.07 5.31
CA PRO A 32 13.39 -4.34 4.65
C PRO A 32 12.34 -5.22 4.01
N ASP A 33 12.58 -6.51 3.90
CA ASP A 33 11.63 -7.40 3.26
C ASP A 33 10.58 -7.95 4.20
N VAL A 34 10.86 -7.92 5.49
CA VAL A 34 9.90 -8.37 6.50
C VAL A 34 9.89 -7.33 7.59
N MET A 35 8.79 -6.63 7.71
CA MET A 35 8.71 -5.50 8.62
C MET A 35 7.48 -5.63 9.51
N ASP A 36 7.58 -5.05 10.68
CA ASP A 36 6.46 -4.99 11.60
C ASP A 36 5.44 -3.99 11.06
N ALA A 37 4.22 -4.45 10.84
CA ALA A 37 3.16 -3.60 10.33
C ALA A 37 2.94 -2.37 11.20
N ALA A 38 3.10 -2.53 12.50
CA ALA A 38 2.93 -1.40 13.42
C ALA A 38 3.94 -0.29 13.17
N SER A 39 5.12 -0.65 12.69
CA SER A 39 6.14 0.35 12.41
C SER A 39 5.85 1.14 11.14
N LEU A 40 4.98 0.63 10.29
CA LEU A 40 4.60 1.32 9.06
C LEU A 40 3.41 2.24 9.26
N THR A 41 2.66 2.00 10.31
CA THR A 41 1.51 2.85 10.65
C THR A 41 2.04 4.18 11.14
N GLY A 42 1.49 5.26 10.60
CA GLY A 42 1.96 6.60 10.90
C GLY A 42 2.99 7.13 9.92
N ASP A 43 3.52 6.27 9.05
CA ASP A 43 4.46 6.72 8.05
C ASP A 43 3.80 7.70 7.08
N GLU A 44 4.57 8.66 6.62
CA GLU A 44 4.10 9.62 5.65
C GLU A 44 3.86 8.98 4.30
N VAL A 45 2.91 9.52 3.58
CA VAL A 45 2.68 9.16 2.18
C VAL A 45 2.87 10.41 1.34
N VAL A 46 3.72 10.32 0.34
CA VAL A 46 3.98 11.43 -0.58
C VAL A 46 3.75 10.93 -1.99
N ASN A 47 3.58 11.85 -2.93
CA ASN A 47 3.52 11.45 -4.34
C ASN A 47 4.90 11.60 -4.99
N ALA A 48 4.98 11.27 -6.28
CA ALA A 48 6.24 11.33 -6.99
C ALA A 48 6.81 12.75 -7.04
N ALA A 49 5.95 13.74 -6.97
CA ALA A 49 6.39 15.15 -6.96
C ALA A 49 6.84 15.62 -5.58
N GLY A 50 6.66 14.79 -4.56
CA GLY A 50 7.04 15.14 -3.20
C GLY A 50 5.94 15.79 -2.38
N ASP A 51 4.74 15.89 -2.93
CA ASP A 51 3.62 16.47 -2.19
C ASP A 51 3.18 15.53 -1.08
N ASP A 52 2.85 16.11 0.05
CA ASP A 52 2.38 15.35 1.20
C ASP A 52 0.93 14.92 0.96
N LEU A 53 0.71 13.62 0.95
CA LEU A 53 -0.63 13.06 0.76
C LEU A 53 -1.26 12.56 2.06
N GLY A 54 -0.52 12.63 3.16
CA GLY A 54 -1.06 12.20 4.44
C GLY A 54 -0.23 11.13 5.10
N LYS A 55 -0.90 10.29 5.89
CA LYS A 55 -0.21 9.26 6.68
C LYS A 55 -0.99 7.96 6.64
N ILE A 56 -0.27 6.87 6.83
CA ILE A 56 -0.90 5.55 6.96
C ILE A 56 -1.59 5.47 8.30
N GLU A 57 -2.88 5.27 8.26
CA GLU A 57 -3.71 5.15 9.46
C GLU A 57 -3.83 3.69 9.90
N ALA A 58 -3.93 2.77 8.95
CA ALA A 58 -4.11 1.36 9.23
C ALA A 58 -3.65 0.54 8.04
N ILE A 59 -3.33 -0.72 8.29
CA ILE A 59 -3.00 -1.68 7.25
C ILE A 59 -4.00 -2.81 7.37
N MET A 60 -4.74 -3.08 6.30
CA MET A 60 -5.82 -4.04 6.30
C MET A 60 -5.37 -5.35 5.68
N LEU A 61 -5.51 -6.41 6.42
CA LEU A 61 -5.14 -7.73 5.96
C LEU A 61 -6.36 -8.47 5.42
N ASP A 62 -6.14 -9.22 4.36
CA ASP A 62 -7.08 -10.26 3.99
C ASP A 62 -6.73 -11.47 4.85
N VAL A 63 -7.53 -11.69 5.88
CA VAL A 63 -7.19 -12.67 6.91
C VAL A 63 -7.14 -14.07 6.34
N SER A 64 -7.99 -14.37 5.37
CA SER A 64 -8.06 -15.72 4.84
C SER A 64 -6.87 -16.09 3.98
N SER A 65 -6.29 -15.12 3.27
CA SER A 65 -5.14 -15.39 2.40
C SER A 65 -3.82 -14.98 3.02
N GLY A 66 -3.85 -14.10 4.01
CA GLY A 66 -2.65 -13.55 4.60
C GLY A 66 -2.04 -12.41 3.81
N HIS A 67 -2.70 -11.97 2.73
CA HIS A 67 -2.21 -10.84 1.95
C HIS A 67 -2.56 -9.53 2.62
N ILE A 68 -1.70 -8.54 2.44
CA ILE A 68 -2.08 -7.18 2.77
C ILE A 68 -2.97 -6.69 1.62
N ALA A 69 -4.17 -6.29 1.97
CA ALA A 69 -5.14 -5.87 0.97
C ALA A 69 -5.04 -4.37 0.70
N TYR A 70 -5.10 -3.58 1.73
CA TYR A 70 -5.14 -2.13 1.60
C TYR A 70 -4.37 -1.45 2.71
N ALA A 71 -3.87 -0.26 2.42
CA ALA A 71 -3.49 0.68 3.46
C ALA A 71 -4.59 1.72 3.55
N VAL A 72 -4.91 2.16 4.74
CA VAL A 72 -5.86 3.24 4.94
C VAL A 72 -5.06 4.51 5.16
N LEU A 73 -5.27 5.46 4.28
CA LEU A 73 -4.56 6.72 4.27
C LEU A 73 -5.42 7.78 4.92
N SER A 74 -4.85 8.50 5.87
CA SER A 74 -5.50 9.64 6.49
C SER A 74 -4.99 10.90 5.79
N PHE A 75 -5.85 11.54 5.05
CA PHE A 75 -5.51 12.78 4.36
C PHE A 75 -6.05 13.93 5.20
N GLY A 76 -5.33 14.22 6.26
CA GLY A 76 -5.80 15.12 7.27
C GLY A 76 -5.59 16.57 7.00
N GLY A 77 -5.16 16.90 5.82
CA GLY A 77 -4.83 18.28 5.51
C GLY A 77 -6.03 19.18 5.35
N PHE A 78 -7.24 18.66 5.45
CA PHE A 78 -8.38 19.50 5.19
C PHE A 78 -8.84 20.23 6.41
N LEU A 79 -8.11 21.23 6.79
CA LEU A 79 -8.67 22.28 7.63
C LEU A 79 -9.30 21.78 8.91
N GLY A 80 -8.77 20.72 9.45
CA GLY A 80 -9.28 20.22 10.70
C GLY A 80 -10.69 19.68 10.64
N MET A 81 -11.15 19.36 9.47
CA MET A 81 -12.48 18.82 9.27
C MET A 81 -12.46 17.32 9.43
N GLY A 82 -11.99 16.85 10.54
CA GLY A 82 -12.01 15.44 10.85
C GLY A 82 -11.62 14.57 9.68
N GLY A 83 -10.44 14.55 9.30
CA GLY A 83 -9.83 13.86 8.18
C GLY A 83 -10.66 12.83 7.43
N LYS A 84 -10.48 12.81 6.15
CA LYS A 84 -11.09 11.82 5.30
C LYS A 84 -10.12 10.66 5.15
N LEU A 85 -10.67 9.45 5.14
CA LEU A 85 -9.86 8.25 5.00
C LEU A 85 -10.03 7.69 3.59
N PHE A 86 -8.94 7.11 3.08
CA PHE A 86 -8.93 6.53 1.75
C PHE A 86 -8.31 5.15 1.84
N ALA A 87 -8.98 4.16 1.26
CA ALA A 87 -8.37 2.83 1.13
C ALA A 87 -7.53 2.83 -0.13
N ILE A 88 -6.28 2.47 0.02
CA ILE A 88 -5.34 2.43 -1.09
C ILE A 88 -4.93 0.98 -1.29
N PRO A 89 -5.08 0.40 -2.49
CA PRO A 89 -4.58 -0.94 -2.72
C PRO A 89 -3.10 -1.01 -2.35
N TRP A 90 -2.73 -2.05 -1.64
CA TRP A 90 -1.35 -2.17 -1.18
C TRP A 90 -0.35 -2.09 -2.34
N SER A 91 -0.72 -2.70 -3.48
CA SER A 91 0.16 -2.72 -4.65
C SER A 91 0.34 -1.36 -5.32
N ALA A 92 -0.49 -0.39 -4.97
CA ALA A 92 -0.33 0.96 -5.51
C ALA A 92 0.71 1.77 -4.74
N LEU A 93 1.15 1.27 -3.59
CA LEU A 93 2.12 1.97 -2.76
C LEU A 93 3.51 1.41 -2.96
N VAL A 94 4.49 2.27 -2.92
CA VAL A 94 5.89 1.89 -2.91
C VAL A 94 6.48 2.32 -1.59
N LEU A 95 7.09 1.39 -0.87
CA LEU A 95 7.72 1.72 0.39
C LEU A 95 9.13 2.20 0.12
N ASP A 96 9.40 3.43 0.49
CA ASP A 96 10.74 3.98 0.46
C ASP A 96 11.34 3.77 1.85
N ALA A 97 11.98 2.64 2.04
CA ALA A 97 12.52 2.26 3.34
C ALA A 97 13.63 3.19 3.79
N ARG A 98 14.35 3.78 2.85
CA ARG A 98 15.43 4.71 3.18
C ARG A 98 14.90 5.95 3.88
N HIS A 99 13.79 6.48 3.40
CA HIS A 99 13.21 7.69 3.95
C HIS A 99 12.03 7.40 4.88
N LYS A 100 11.73 6.14 5.09
CA LYS A 100 10.65 5.71 5.99
C LYS A 100 9.33 6.35 5.62
N ARG A 101 8.98 6.22 4.36
CA ARG A 101 7.74 6.80 3.85
C ARG A 101 7.23 5.96 2.71
N PHE A 102 5.98 6.17 2.34
CA PHE A 102 5.39 5.53 1.18
C PHE A 102 5.24 6.54 0.05
N VAL A 103 5.30 6.03 -1.17
CA VAL A 103 5.06 6.85 -2.36
C VAL A 103 3.84 6.30 -3.06
N LEU A 104 2.89 7.18 -3.34
CA LEU A 104 1.68 6.85 -4.08
C LEU A 104 1.64 7.78 -5.29
N ASP A 105 1.66 7.20 -6.48
CA ASP A 105 1.77 7.98 -7.72
C ASP A 105 0.43 8.52 -8.16
N VAL A 106 -0.10 9.46 -7.40
CA VAL A 106 -1.31 10.19 -7.76
C VAL A 106 -1.10 11.65 -7.37
N SER A 107 -1.83 12.53 -8.02
CA SER A 107 -1.82 13.93 -7.62
C SER A 107 -2.71 14.12 -6.41
N LYS A 108 -2.54 15.24 -5.71
CA LYS A 108 -3.44 15.58 -4.63
C LYS A 108 -4.88 15.63 -5.11
N GLU A 109 -5.08 16.20 -6.29
CA GLU A 109 -6.42 16.35 -6.86
C GLU A 109 -7.06 15.00 -7.14
N GLN A 110 -6.27 14.05 -7.63
CA GLN A 110 -6.77 12.70 -7.84
C GLN A 110 -7.17 12.04 -6.53
N LEU A 111 -6.37 12.23 -5.49
CA LEU A 111 -6.69 11.67 -4.21
C LEU A 111 -7.94 12.30 -3.62
N GLU A 112 -8.06 13.62 -3.74
CA GLU A 112 -9.24 14.32 -3.26
C GLU A 112 -10.51 13.85 -3.94
N SER A 113 -10.40 13.47 -5.19
CA SER A 113 -11.54 12.98 -5.96
C SER A 113 -11.78 11.49 -5.79
N ALA A 114 -10.88 10.80 -5.12
CA ALA A 114 -11.02 9.37 -4.94
C ALA A 114 -12.16 9.03 -3.99
N PRO A 115 -12.72 7.82 -4.10
CA PRO A 115 -13.70 7.39 -3.11
C PRO A 115 -13.03 7.29 -1.75
N GLY A 116 -13.59 8.00 -0.81
CA GLY A 116 -13.08 8.00 0.56
C GLY A 116 -14.22 7.74 1.53
N PHE A 117 -13.89 7.72 2.80
CA PHE A 117 -14.90 7.44 3.81
C PHE A 117 -14.51 8.10 5.13
N ASP A 118 -15.49 8.23 6.01
CA ASP A 118 -15.27 8.75 7.36
C ASP A 118 -14.82 7.64 8.28
N LYS A 119 -14.16 8.01 9.33
CA LYS A 119 -13.70 7.03 10.30
C LYS A 119 -14.85 6.24 10.96
N ASP A 120 -16.05 6.79 10.91
CA ASP A 120 -17.21 6.14 11.50
C ASP A 120 -18.06 5.37 10.48
N HIS A 121 -17.67 5.39 9.21
CA HIS A 121 -18.45 4.78 8.13
C HIS A 121 -17.54 4.05 7.17
N TRP A 122 -16.93 3.00 7.67
CA TRP A 122 -16.00 2.20 6.86
C TRP A 122 -16.77 1.37 5.84
N PRO A 123 -16.25 1.26 4.62
CA PRO A 123 -16.88 0.39 3.62
C PRO A 123 -16.65 -1.07 3.96
N SER A 124 -17.44 -1.94 3.33
CA SER A 124 -17.20 -3.37 3.43
C SER A 124 -16.05 -3.72 2.49
N MET A 125 -14.86 -3.83 3.03
CA MET A 125 -13.66 -4.07 2.23
C MET A 125 -13.59 -5.50 1.70
N ALA A 126 -14.45 -6.38 2.19
CA ALA A 126 -14.56 -7.73 1.65
C ALA A 126 -15.48 -7.79 0.43
N ASP A 127 -16.19 -6.72 0.14
CA ASP A 127 -17.06 -6.66 -1.03
C ASP A 127 -16.21 -6.60 -2.29
N ARG A 128 -16.29 -7.63 -3.10
CA ARG A 128 -15.44 -7.76 -4.28
C ARG A 128 -15.73 -6.68 -5.32
N ALA A 129 -16.97 -6.25 -5.45
CA ALA A 129 -17.33 -5.19 -6.39
C ALA A 129 -16.67 -3.87 -5.98
N TRP A 130 -16.76 -3.54 -4.70
CA TRP A 130 -16.11 -2.34 -4.18
C TRP A 130 -14.60 -2.41 -4.40
N ALA A 131 -14.03 -3.57 -4.09
CA ALA A 131 -12.58 -3.75 -4.20
C ALA A 131 -12.11 -3.64 -5.65
N THR A 132 -12.88 -4.18 -6.57
CA THR A 132 -12.53 -4.11 -8.00
C THR A 132 -12.53 -2.67 -8.48
N GLU A 133 -13.55 -1.92 -8.13
CA GLU A 133 -13.63 -0.50 -8.51
C GLU A 133 -12.45 0.28 -7.94
N LEU A 134 -12.05 -0.04 -6.72
CA LEU A 134 -10.95 0.65 -6.09
C LEU A 134 -9.63 0.37 -6.80
N HIS A 135 -9.38 -0.89 -7.14
CA HIS A 135 -8.16 -1.24 -7.87
C HIS A 135 -8.16 -0.59 -9.24
N ASP A 136 -9.32 -0.52 -9.90
CA ASP A 136 -9.42 0.16 -11.19
C ASP A 136 -9.10 1.64 -11.07
N TYR A 137 -9.58 2.26 -10.02
CA TYR A 137 -9.32 3.69 -9.81
C TYR A 137 -7.83 3.98 -9.73
N TYR A 138 -7.09 3.12 -9.01
CA TYR A 138 -5.66 3.31 -8.84
C TYR A 138 -4.84 2.59 -9.91
N GLU A 139 -5.52 1.96 -10.88
CA GLU A 139 -4.89 1.34 -12.04
C GLU A 139 -3.89 0.26 -11.64
N VAL A 140 -4.26 -0.55 -10.68
CA VAL A 140 -3.44 -1.68 -10.26
C VAL A 140 -4.26 -2.95 -10.31
N ALA A 141 -3.58 -4.06 -10.53
CA ALA A 141 -4.23 -5.36 -10.55
C ALA A 141 -4.69 -5.75 -9.14
N PRO A 142 -5.84 -6.39 -9.01
CA PRO A 142 -6.30 -6.87 -7.71
C PRO A 142 -5.30 -7.86 -7.12
N TYR A 143 -5.13 -7.79 -5.81
CA TYR A 143 -4.19 -8.68 -5.14
C TYR A 143 -4.62 -10.15 -5.21
N TRP A 144 -5.89 -10.40 -5.40
CA TRP A 144 -6.41 -11.77 -5.52
C TRP A 144 -6.36 -12.30 -6.94
N GLY A 145 -5.90 -11.51 -7.89
CA GLY A 145 -5.93 -11.88 -9.30
C GLY A 145 -5.06 -13.06 -9.66
N ASP A 146 -4.00 -13.28 -8.89
CA ASP A 146 -3.10 -14.39 -9.13
C ASP A 146 -3.48 -15.64 -8.35
N ASP A 147 -4.54 -15.59 -7.59
CA ASP A 147 -5.00 -16.71 -6.80
C ASP A 147 -5.80 -17.67 -7.70
N PRO A 148 -5.32 -18.91 -7.87
CA PRO A 148 -6.04 -19.87 -8.71
C PRO A 148 -7.49 -20.09 -8.27
N LEU A 149 -7.74 -20.02 -6.97
CA LEU A 149 -9.09 -20.21 -6.46
C LEU A 149 -9.98 -19.03 -6.82
N SER A 150 -9.42 -17.84 -6.81
CA SER A 150 -10.18 -16.66 -7.23
C SER A 150 -10.50 -16.72 -8.71
N ALA A 151 -9.55 -17.17 -9.50
CA ALA A 151 -9.77 -17.29 -10.92
C ALA A 151 -10.86 -18.32 -11.25
N SER A 152 -10.91 -19.39 -10.48
CA SER A 152 -11.89 -20.43 -10.75
C SER A 152 -13.29 -20.04 -10.33
N SER A 153 -13.42 -19.09 -9.43
CA SER A 153 -14.75 -18.67 -9.00
C SER A 153 -15.26 -17.47 -9.80
N GLY A 154 -14.46 -16.98 -10.68
CA GLY A 154 -14.86 -15.85 -11.52
C GLY A 154 -15.69 -16.25 -12.74
#